data_9dd72d8978bbe0dec9a5d1e8e60e4885
#
_entry.id   9dd72d8978bbe0dec9a5d1e8e60e4885
#
_cell.length_a   1.000
_cell.length_b   1.000
_cell.length_c   1.000
_cell.angle_alpha   90.00
_cell.angle_beta   90.00
_cell.angle_gamma   90.00
#
_symmetry.space_group_name_H-M   'P 1'
#
loop_
_entity.id
_entity.type
_entity.pdbx_description
1 polymer ?
#
loop_
_entity_poly.entity_id
_entity_poly.type
_entity_poly.pdbx_seq_one_letter_code
_entity_poly.pdbx_strand_id
1 'polypeptide(L)'
;MSSTVTAISIAAIEAASASPTAVKQRASSVVKEKYPDYKIIVLNDDFNTFEHVVKTLTTYIPGMDSDQAWDLADRIHNEGQAIVWVGPLEQAELYHAQLIRAGLTMAPLEKA
;
A
#
# COMPACT_ATOMS: atom_id res chain seq x y z
N MET A 1 39.90 16.82 1.10
CA MET A 1 39.89 16.41 0.68
C MET A 1 39.72 16.00 0.65
N SER A 2 39.33 16.23 0.89
CA SER A 2 39.12 15.71 0.54
C SER A 2 38.75 15.21 0.60
N SER A 3 38.50 15.35 0.92
CA SER A 3 38.20 14.76 0.58
C SER A 3 37.83 14.24 0.65
N THR A 4 37.64 14.40 0.96
CA THR A 4 37.36 13.84 0.64
C THR A 4 36.85 13.31 0.76
N VAL A 5 36.82 13.60 1.08
CA VAL A 5 36.41 13.02 0.80
C VAL A 5 35.82 12.70 0.89
N THR A 6 35.58 13.08 1.15
CA THR A 6 35.15 12.73 0.81
C THR A 6 34.49 12.41 0.74
N ALA A 7 34.46 12.77 0.96
CA ALA A 7 33.98 12.41 0.54
C ALA A 7 33.39 12.07 0.66
N ILE A 8 33.13 12.37 0.80
CA ILE A 8 32.69 11.96 0.55
C ILE A 8 32.06 11.82 0.69
N SER A 9 31.83 12.14 0.92
CA SER A 9 31.42 11.95 0.59
C SER A 9 30.84 11.90 0.70
N ILE A 10 30.57 12.12 0.87
CA ILE A 10 30.23 11.94 0.59
C ILE A 10 29.60 11.90 0.50
N ALA A 11 29.36 12.18 0.68
CA ALA A 11 28.94 12.01 0.19
C ALA A 11 28.47 11.85 0.19
N ALA A 12 28.27 12.17 0.32
CA ALA A 12 27.95 11.84 -0.06
C ALA A 12 27.49 11.64 0.12
N ILE A 13 27.23 11.98 0.17
CA ILE A 13 27.00 11.60 -0.03
C ILE A 13 26.41 11.62 0.03
N GLU A 14 25.89 11.87 0.10
CA GLU A 14 25.56 11.69 -0.25
C GLU A 14 24.92 11.59 -0.40
N ALA A 15 24.87 12.03 -0.21
CA ALA A 15 24.47 11.74 -0.68
C ALA A 15 23.98 11.60 -0.67
N ALA A 16 23.70 11.89 -0.49
CA ALA A 16 23.36 11.46 -0.84
C ALA A 16 22.89 11.36 -0.68
N SER A 17 22.65 11.69 -0.54
CA SER A 17 22.26 11.29 -0.77
C SER A 17 21.94 11.07 -0.63
N ALA A 18 21.94 11.39 -0.46
CA ALA A 18 21.59 10.74 -0.56
C ALA A 18 21.36 10.52 -0.11
N SER A 19 21.09 10.82 0.04
CA SER A 19 20.71 10.25 0.16
C SER A 19 20.69 9.80 0.73
N PRO A 20 20.74 10.37 1.00
CA PRO A 20 20.82 9.27 1.63
C PRO A 20 19.94 8.68 1.79
N THR A 21 19.87 8.93 2.16
CA THR A 21 18.83 8.10 1.87
C THR A 21 19.16 6.99 0.93
N ALA A 22 19.97 7.19 0.07
CA ALA A 22 20.21 6.21 -0.97
C ALA A 22 20.76 4.91 -0.43
N VAL A 23 21.58 5.00 0.57
CA VAL A 23 22.27 3.80 1.06
C VAL A 23 21.34 2.82 1.76
N LYS A 24 20.57 3.33 2.68
CA LYS A 24 19.72 2.39 3.40
C LYS A 24 18.59 1.88 2.54
N GLN A 25 18.24 2.62 1.51
CA GLN A 25 17.24 2.15 0.61
C GLN A 25 17.69 0.99 -0.21
N ARG A 26 18.96 0.91 -0.53
CA ARG A 26 19.45 -0.23 -1.27
C ARG A 26 19.30 -1.51 -0.48
N ALA A 27 19.64 -1.46 0.79
CA ALA A 27 19.50 -2.65 1.61
C ALA A 27 18.04 -3.07 1.72
N SER A 28 17.15 -2.10 1.90
CA SER A 28 15.74 -2.42 1.98
C SER A 28 15.21 -2.99 0.69
N SER A 29 15.67 -2.47 -0.43
CA SER A 29 15.21 -2.97 -1.72
C SER A 29 15.58 -4.42 -1.92
N VAL A 30 16.79 -4.78 -1.56
CA VAL A 30 17.23 -6.16 -1.70
C VAL A 30 16.37 -7.10 -0.89
N VAL A 31 16.07 -6.71 0.35
CA VAL A 31 15.22 -7.53 1.19
C VAL A 31 13.83 -7.64 0.62
N LYS A 32 13.27 -6.52 0.17
CA LYS A 32 11.92 -6.51 -0.36
C LYS A 32 11.75 -7.41 -1.56
N GLU A 33 12.76 -7.54 -2.38
CA GLU A 33 12.66 -8.37 -3.57
C GLU A 33 12.41 -9.83 -3.26
N LYS A 34 12.70 -10.25 -2.05
CA LYS A 34 12.50 -11.64 -1.66
C LYS A 34 11.09 -11.97 -1.23
N TYR A 35 10.26 -10.96 -1.03
CA TYR A 35 8.91 -11.15 -0.50
C TYR A 35 7.90 -10.57 -1.48
N PRO A 36 6.95 -11.38 -1.91
CA PRO A 36 5.93 -10.86 -2.84
C PRO A 36 5.02 -9.87 -2.12
N ASP A 37 4.45 -8.99 -2.90
CA ASP A 37 3.37 -8.15 -2.41
C ASP A 37 2.10 -8.96 -2.34
N TYR A 38 1.15 -8.48 -1.56
CA TYR A 38 -0.16 -9.08 -1.44
C TYR A 38 -1.23 -8.06 -1.81
N LYS A 39 -2.33 -8.55 -2.33
CA LYS A 39 -3.42 -7.68 -2.74
C LYS A 39 -4.62 -7.88 -1.84
N ILE A 40 -5.30 -6.77 -1.58
CA ILE A 40 -6.51 -6.76 -0.77
C ILE A 40 -7.69 -6.63 -1.73
N ILE A 41 -8.60 -7.59 -1.66
CA ILE A 41 -9.75 -7.66 -2.55
C ILE A 41 -11.02 -7.50 -1.73
N VAL A 42 -11.83 -6.52 -2.11
CA VAL A 42 -13.16 -6.32 -1.51
C VAL A 42 -14.20 -6.95 -2.42
N LEU A 43 -15.10 -7.71 -1.83
CA LEU A 43 -16.16 -8.40 -2.54
C LEU A 43 -17.46 -7.63 -2.41
N ASN A 44 -18.31 -7.73 -3.45
CA ASN A 44 -19.64 -7.15 -3.40
C ASN A 44 -20.52 -7.92 -2.41
N ASP A 45 -21.41 -7.19 -1.73
CA ASP A 45 -22.42 -7.81 -0.89
C ASP A 45 -23.70 -6.97 -0.96
N ASP A 46 -24.75 -7.45 -0.29
CA ASP A 46 -26.05 -6.78 -0.32
C ASP A 46 -26.29 -5.86 0.87
N PHE A 47 -25.28 -5.70 1.74
CA PHE A 47 -25.45 -4.98 3.00
C PHE A 47 -24.75 -3.62 3.01
N ASN A 48 -23.59 -3.51 2.37
CA ASN A 48 -22.80 -2.28 2.43
C ASN A 48 -23.24 -1.31 1.33
N THR A 49 -23.49 -0.06 1.72
CA THR A 49 -23.82 0.98 0.75
C THR A 49 -22.54 1.48 0.11
N PHE A 50 -22.69 2.16 -1.05
CA PHE A 50 -21.56 2.82 -1.69
C PHE A 50 -20.89 3.80 -0.73
N GLU A 51 -21.70 4.59 -0.03
CA GLU A 51 -21.16 5.58 0.91
C GLU A 51 -20.33 4.92 2.00
N HIS A 52 -20.80 3.80 2.54
CA HIS A 52 -20.05 3.09 3.57
C HIS A 52 -18.73 2.56 3.04
N VAL A 53 -18.74 1.98 1.84
CA VAL A 53 -17.53 1.47 1.22
C VAL A 53 -16.53 2.61 0.99
N VAL A 54 -17.01 3.72 0.42
CA VAL A 54 -16.16 4.88 0.16
C VAL A 54 -15.56 5.43 1.46
N LYS A 55 -16.39 5.59 2.46
CA LYS A 55 -15.93 6.10 3.76
C LYS A 55 -14.89 5.18 4.37
N THR A 56 -15.13 3.88 4.32
CA THR A 56 -14.23 2.90 4.91
C THR A 56 -12.89 2.89 4.17
N LEU A 57 -12.92 2.88 2.86
CA LEU A 57 -11.70 2.87 2.07
C LEU A 57 -10.87 4.13 2.30
N THR A 58 -11.51 5.30 2.32
CA THR A 58 -10.78 6.54 2.55
C THR A 58 -10.26 6.66 3.98
N THR A 59 -10.91 6.00 4.92
CA THR A 59 -10.48 6.03 6.32
C THR A 59 -9.27 5.14 6.56
N TYR A 60 -9.25 3.95 5.99
CA TYR A 60 -8.26 2.93 6.38
C TYR A 60 -7.16 2.69 5.36
N ILE A 61 -7.40 2.96 4.08
CA ILE A 61 -6.39 2.71 3.06
C ILE A 61 -5.58 3.98 2.83
N PRO A 62 -4.25 3.94 3.06
CA PRO A 62 -3.44 5.15 2.90
C PRO A 62 -3.46 5.67 1.46
N GLY A 63 -3.56 6.97 1.32
CA GLY A 63 -3.52 7.61 0.02
C GLY A 63 -4.78 7.48 -0.82
N MET A 64 -5.82 6.86 -0.28
CA MET A 64 -7.08 6.68 -1.00
C MET A 64 -7.91 7.95 -0.90
N ASP A 65 -8.21 8.58 -2.03
CA ASP A 65 -9.10 9.73 -2.04
C ASP A 65 -10.53 9.31 -2.40
N SER A 66 -11.46 10.27 -2.30
CA SER A 66 -12.87 9.98 -2.53
C SER A 66 -13.14 9.51 -3.96
N ASP A 67 -12.50 10.13 -4.93
CA ASP A 67 -12.73 9.76 -6.33
C ASP A 67 -12.30 8.33 -6.61
N GLN A 68 -11.13 7.96 -6.11
CA GLN A 68 -10.66 6.57 -6.25
C GLN A 68 -11.58 5.60 -5.52
N ALA A 69 -12.03 5.98 -4.33
CA ALA A 69 -12.89 5.11 -3.54
C ALA A 69 -14.24 4.91 -4.22
N TRP A 70 -14.81 5.96 -4.84
CA TRP A 70 -16.05 5.82 -5.59
C TRP A 70 -15.88 4.93 -6.81
N ASP A 71 -14.75 5.07 -7.53
CA ASP A 71 -14.46 4.21 -8.67
C ASP A 71 -14.38 2.74 -8.23
N LEU A 72 -13.72 2.50 -7.11
CA LEU A 72 -13.60 1.14 -6.59
C LEU A 72 -14.94 0.58 -6.12
N ALA A 73 -15.74 1.40 -5.45
CA ALA A 73 -17.07 0.97 -5.02
C ALA A 73 -17.95 0.62 -6.21
N ASP A 74 -17.88 1.41 -7.27
CA ASP A 74 -18.61 1.14 -8.49
C ASP A 74 -18.14 -0.17 -9.13
N ARG A 75 -16.84 -0.38 -9.18
CA ARG A 75 -16.29 -1.62 -9.73
C ARG A 75 -16.68 -2.83 -8.91
N ILE A 76 -16.65 -2.72 -7.59
CA ILE A 76 -17.08 -3.81 -6.71
C ILE A 76 -18.53 -4.16 -7.02
N HIS A 77 -19.38 -3.15 -7.15
CA HIS A 77 -20.79 -3.37 -7.40
C HIS A 77 -21.04 -4.01 -8.77
N ASN A 78 -20.36 -3.56 -9.79
CA ASN A 78 -20.61 -4.01 -11.16
C ASN A 78 -19.85 -5.27 -11.55
N GLU A 79 -18.66 -5.47 -11.00
CA GLU A 79 -17.82 -6.61 -11.37
C GLU A 79 -17.74 -7.68 -10.29
N GLY A 80 -18.31 -7.41 -9.13
CA GLY A 80 -18.32 -8.36 -8.04
C GLY A 80 -17.17 -8.25 -7.07
N GLN A 81 -16.08 -7.62 -7.47
CA GLN A 81 -14.91 -7.45 -6.60
C GLN A 81 -13.98 -6.41 -7.18
N ALA A 82 -13.07 -5.90 -6.35
CA ALA A 82 -12.00 -5.03 -6.82
C ALA A 82 -10.81 -5.11 -5.87
N ILE A 83 -9.62 -4.91 -6.43
CA ILE A 83 -8.39 -4.81 -5.64
C ILE A 83 -8.29 -3.37 -5.15
N VAL A 84 -8.22 -3.18 -3.84
CA VAL A 84 -8.21 -1.83 -3.27
C VAL A 84 -6.83 -1.40 -2.80
N TRP A 85 -5.90 -2.34 -2.64
CA TRP A 85 -4.55 -2.02 -2.20
C TRP A 85 -3.61 -3.20 -2.49
N VAL A 86 -2.35 -2.88 -2.76
CA VAL A 86 -1.30 -3.89 -2.98
C VAL A 86 -0.06 -3.42 -2.25
N GLY A 87 0.58 -4.32 -1.54
CA GLY A 87 1.81 -4.01 -0.84
C GLY A 87 2.28 -5.15 0.05
N PRO A 88 3.24 -4.86 0.93
CA PRO A 88 3.83 -5.88 1.79
C PRO A 88 2.80 -6.59 2.68
N LEU A 89 3.08 -7.84 2.99
CA LEU A 89 2.15 -8.69 3.74
C LEU A 89 1.74 -8.10 5.08
N GLU A 90 2.67 -7.54 5.83
CA GLU A 90 2.35 -7.00 7.16
C GLU A 90 1.30 -5.91 7.09
N GLN A 91 1.48 -4.97 6.16
CA GLN A 91 0.51 -3.89 5.98
C GLN A 91 -0.78 -4.43 5.38
N ALA A 92 -0.68 -5.39 4.46
CA ALA A 92 -1.88 -5.98 3.88
C ALA A 92 -2.73 -6.63 4.97
N GLU A 93 -2.11 -7.34 5.90
CA GLU A 93 -2.84 -7.97 6.99
C GLU A 93 -3.52 -6.95 7.89
N LEU A 94 -2.82 -5.85 8.18
CA LEU A 94 -3.39 -4.79 9.01
C LEU A 94 -4.62 -4.17 8.36
N TYR A 95 -4.48 -3.73 7.11
CA TYR A 95 -5.59 -3.06 6.44
C TYR A 95 -6.75 -4.02 6.20
N HIS A 96 -6.44 -5.27 5.83
CA HIS A 96 -7.46 -6.29 5.63
C HIS A 96 -8.30 -6.48 6.91
N ALA A 97 -7.63 -6.59 8.05
CA ALA A 97 -8.31 -6.74 9.32
C ALA A 97 -9.17 -5.52 9.67
N GLN A 98 -8.67 -4.32 9.36
CA GLN A 98 -9.42 -3.10 9.62
C GLN A 98 -10.67 -3.02 8.76
N LEU A 99 -10.58 -3.42 7.50
CA LEU A 99 -11.73 -3.41 6.60
C LEU A 99 -12.77 -4.44 7.03
N ILE A 100 -12.32 -5.61 7.49
CA ILE A 100 -13.25 -6.61 8.04
C ILE A 100 -13.98 -6.06 9.25
N ARG A 101 -13.26 -5.41 10.15
CA ARG A 101 -13.89 -4.84 11.35
C ARG A 101 -14.88 -3.74 11.01
N ALA A 102 -14.65 -3.05 9.90
CA ALA A 102 -15.57 -2.00 9.45
C ALA A 102 -16.81 -2.57 8.77
N GLY A 103 -16.87 -3.88 8.57
CA GLY A 103 -18.04 -4.54 8.02
C GLY A 103 -18.00 -4.88 6.54
N LEU A 104 -16.87 -4.64 5.87
CA LEU A 104 -16.77 -4.98 4.45
C LEU A 104 -16.59 -6.49 4.28
N THR A 105 -17.07 -7.00 3.17
CA THR A 105 -16.90 -8.40 2.81
C THR A 105 -15.61 -8.55 2.05
N MET A 106 -14.69 -9.35 2.57
CA MET A 106 -13.33 -9.43 2.06
C MET A 106 -13.00 -10.83 1.56
N ALA A 107 -12.25 -10.89 0.46
CA ALA A 107 -11.63 -12.13 0.04
C ALA A 107 -10.38 -12.37 0.90
N PRO A 108 -9.90 -13.62 0.98
CA PRO A 108 -8.60 -13.86 1.62
C PRO A 108 -7.49 -13.11 0.89
N LEU A 109 -6.44 -12.77 1.60
CA LEU A 109 -5.29 -12.12 0.97
C LEU A 109 -4.67 -13.04 -0.07
N GLU A 110 -4.27 -12.45 -1.20
CA GLU A 110 -3.62 -13.19 -2.28
C GLU A 110 -2.32 -12.54 -2.66
N LYS A 111 -1.37 -13.33 -3.11
CA LYS A 111 -0.14 -12.78 -3.68
C LYS A 111 -0.47 -12.00 -4.93
N ALA A 112 0.14 -10.85 -5.02
CA ALA A 112 -0.08 -9.98 -6.17
C ALA A 112 0.62 -10.50 -7.41
#